data_4153118bcc89db3d2bbf748bf6f5402d
#
_entry.id   4153118bcc89db3d2bbf748bf6f5402d
#
_cell.length_a   1.000
_cell.length_b   1.000
_cell.length_c   1.000
_cell.angle_alpha   90.00
_cell.angle_beta   90.00
_cell.angle_gamma   90.00
#
_symmetry.space_group_name_H-M   'P 1'
#
loop_
_entity.id
_entity.type
_entity.pdbx_description
1 polymer ?
#
loop_
_entity_poly.entity_id
_entity_poly.type
_entity_poly.pdbx_seq_one_letter_code
_entity_poly.pdbx_strand_id
1 'polypeptide(L)'
;MWLFDAFSSYLNDSMIARCFLVATLVFAFTSNVRAQQDTTDTIRSLQFQAIETGKATWGHWGDTKKDYMDWATHSNRLVPVYSFGVKLDSVQGKNSIYRSKEKLIELYGFLPQETLNPTATYFDQTDICKLNRAAFKQATKKNIILLVFDGMDWDTAHAAAVYRNQSERSIRGWDTGLAFLDYDKAAESDRGSCVTAPHNSDTKIDVTRQVLKVQGSERLGGYCAKYGGPTAWSMPPSDSYLKGDWKALPHPWTDSAASATSLNTGAKTFNGSINIAPDGSPCVPLAREMQAEGFSVGIVTSVPISHATPACVYANNVGRYDYQDITRDLLGLPSTNHRKPLSGVDVLLGCGWREMMKDDRANQGNNYEPGRKYIANSDWKALKAGDKYLVVERTKGRDGIDVINEAADQAIKNNQRLFGFFGVKAGRLPYQTADGNYNPTRGNSEVDRYSKADISENPTLAEMTSAALRVLETNERGFYLMVEAGDVDKANHQNNIDNAIGAVFSGDDAFKAIVEWVEKNSNWEETQLIVTADHGHLFFMDDVNAFNGKLKPIPEAEFKVLRAKLQAAKEAKRKKAAAAKKAKQEAAKEKAAGKKAATS
;
A
#
# COMPACT_ATOMS: atom_id res chain seq x y z
N MET A 1 52.88 42.68 -24.88
CA MET A 1 52.38 43.96 -24.40
C MET A 1 51.65 44.62 -25.60
N TRP A 2 50.43 45.01 -25.49
CA TRP A 2 49.42 45.33 -26.51
C TRP A 2 48.57 44.14 -26.94
N LEU A 3 47.48 43.87 -26.17
CA LEU A 3 46.19 43.24 -26.56
C LEU A 3 45.34 42.85 -25.32
N PHE A 4 45.21 43.80 -24.36
CA PHE A 4 44.36 43.57 -23.18
C PHE A 4 43.57 44.81 -22.73
N ASP A 5 43.35 45.79 -23.63
CA ASP A 5 42.62 47.01 -23.27
C ASP A 5 41.52 47.40 -24.29
N ALA A 6 40.65 46.41 -24.67
CA ALA A 6 39.51 46.75 -25.54
C ALA A 6 38.25 45.92 -25.29
N PHE A 7 38.00 45.46 -24.05
CA PHE A 7 36.72 44.78 -23.72
C PHE A 7 36.11 45.16 -22.35
N SER A 8 36.42 46.37 -21.87
CA SER A 8 35.92 46.84 -20.56
C SER A 8 34.95 48.03 -20.64
N SER A 9 34.18 48.21 -21.69
CA SER A 9 33.28 49.37 -21.76
C SER A 9 31.93 49.16 -22.45
N TYR A 10 31.35 47.93 -22.38
CA TYR A 10 29.97 47.71 -22.81
C TYR A 10 29.28 46.62 -21.97
N LEU A 11 29.26 46.76 -20.65
CA LEU A 11 28.27 46.09 -19.81
C LEU A 11 27.61 47.14 -18.93
N ASN A 12 26.41 47.52 -19.32
CA ASN A 12 25.56 48.47 -18.60
C ASN A 12 25.22 47.91 -17.22
N ASP A 13 25.43 48.69 -16.15
CA ASP A 13 25.09 48.38 -14.76
C ASP A 13 23.66 47.84 -14.55
N SER A 14 22.76 48.10 -15.49
CA SER A 14 21.39 47.60 -15.50
C SER A 14 21.27 46.10 -15.80
N MET A 15 22.25 45.48 -16.48
CA MET A 15 22.25 44.05 -16.77
C MET A 15 22.78 43.22 -15.59
N ILE A 16 23.77 43.73 -14.89
CA ILE A 16 24.31 43.08 -13.69
C ILE A 16 23.29 43.11 -12.55
N ALA A 17 22.57 44.23 -12.38
CA ALA A 17 21.47 44.34 -11.42
C ALA A 17 20.27 43.41 -11.76
N ARG A 18 19.98 43.19 -13.06
CA ARG A 18 18.93 42.25 -13.48
C ARG A 18 19.34 40.79 -13.34
N CYS A 19 20.59 40.42 -13.56
CA CYS A 19 21.09 39.08 -13.31
C CYS A 19 21.14 38.74 -11.80
N PHE A 20 21.52 39.71 -10.96
CA PHE A 20 21.46 39.51 -9.50
C PHE A 20 20.02 39.48 -8.98
N LEU A 21 19.09 40.25 -9.54
CA LEU A 21 17.68 40.23 -9.15
C LEU A 21 16.99 38.92 -9.59
N VAL A 22 17.32 38.35 -10.74
CA VAL A 22 16.80 37.06 -11.20
C VAL A 22 17.43 35.92 -10.44
N ALA A 23 18.73 35.95 -10.13
CA ALA A 23 19.36 34.94 -9.28
C ALA A 23 18.83 34.98 -7.83
N THR A 24 18.57 36.17 -7.27
CA THR A 24 17.99 36.33 -5.94
C THR A 24 16.51 35.94 -5.91
N LEU A 25 15.76 36.15 -6.99
CA LEU A 25 14.37 35.69 -7.12
C LEU A 25 14.28 34.17 -7.34
N VAL A 26 15.18 33.55 -8.07
CA VAL A 26 15.24 32.09 -8.23
C VAL A 26 15.68 31.43 -6.92
N PHE A 27 16.64 31.99 -6.16
CA PHE A 27 17.00 31.51 -4.84
C PHE A 27 15.93 31.79 -3.77
N ALA A 28 15.12 32.84 -3.92
CA ALA A 28 13.99 33.11 -3.02
C ALA A 28 12.78 32.21 -3.27
N PHE A 29 12.62 31.66 -4.49
CA PHE A 29 11.55 30.70 -4.79
C PHE A 29 11.89 29.26 -4.38
N THR A 30 13.16 28.88 -4.22
CA THR A 30 13.55 27.56 -3.74
C THR A 30 13.68 27.47 -2.22
N SER A 31 13.68 28.58 -1.49
CA SER A 31 13.77 28.61 -0.02
C SER A 31 12.44 28.91 0.70
N ASN A 32 11.34 29.13 -0.03
CA ASN A 32 10.03 29.48 0.56
C ASN A 32 8.99 28.35 0.56
N VAL A 33 9.38 27.12 0.33
CA VAL A 33 8.47 25.98 0.47
C VAL A 33 8.83 25.21 1.74
N ARG A 34 8.65 25.83 2.91
CA ARG A 34 8.51 25.17 4.23
C ARG A 34 8.41 26.22 5.34
N ALA A 35 7.60 27.23 5.14
CA ALA A 35 7.07 27.98 6.28
C ALA A 35 5.95 27.11 6.85
N GLN A 36 6.20 26.58 8.03
CA GLN A 36 5.22 25.93 8.88
C GLN A 36 4.03 26.87 9.06
N GLN A 37 2.98 26.72 8.25
CA GLN A 37 1.70 27.33 8.54
C GLN A 37 1.12 26.54 9.73
N ASP A 38 1.08 27.19 10.87
CA ASP A 38 0.47 26.73 12.13
C ASP A 38 -1.08 26.84 12.02
N THR A 39 -1.62 26.37 10.90
CA THR A 39 -3.07 26.20 10.73
C THR A 39 -3.39 24.77 11.04
N THR A 40 -4.09 24.54 12.14
CA THR A 40 -4.63 23.22 12.49
C THR A 40 -5.48 22.75 11.32
N ASP A 41 -5.01 21.76 10.59
CA ASP A 41 -5.76 21.17 9.49
C ASP A 41 -7.14 20.71 9.98
N THR A 42 -8.17 21.03 9.20
CA THR A 42 -9.56 20.76 9.58
C THR A 42 -9.83 19.26 9.72
N ILE A 43 -9.35 18.44 8.78
CA ILE A 43 -9.58 16.97 8.84
C ILE A 43 -8.87 16.34 10.03
N ARG A 44 -7.67 16.81 10.37
CA ARG A 44 -6.92 16.41 11.55
C ARG A 44 -7.71 16.68 12.84
N SER A 45 -8.28 17.88 12.97
CA SER A 45 -9.07 18.27 14.12
C SER A 45 -10.37 17.48 14.22
N LEU A 46 -11.08 17.28 13.12
CA LEU A 46 -12.30 16.46 13.04
C LEU A 46 -12.02 15.01 13.42
N GLN A 47 -10.93 14.41 12.90
CA GLN A 47 -10.50 13.06 13.25
C GLN A 47 -10.18 12.94 14.75
N PHE A 48 -9.43 13.88 15.31
CA PHE A 48 -9.12 13.89 16.74
C PHE A 48 -10.39 13.92 17.59
N GLN A 49 -11.34 14.79 17.25
CA GLN A 49 -12.63 14.87 17.95
C GLN A 49 -13.45 13.59 17.82
N ALA A 50 -13.46 12.97 16.63
CA ALA A 50 -14.12 11.69 16.40
C ALA A 50 -13.53 10.56 17.26
N ILE A 51 -12.20 10.46 17.35
CA ILE A 51 -11.50 9.47 18.19
C ILE A 51 -11.83 9.66 19.67
N GLU A 52 -11.77 10.89 20.17
CA GLU A 52 -12.02 11.18 21.59
C GLU A 52 -13.49 10.95 21.99
N THR A 53 -14.43 11.27 21.10
CA THR A 53 -15.86 11.07 21.33
C THR A 53 -16.34 9.65 21.01
N GLY A 54 -15.64 8.95 20.12
CA GLY A 54 -16.05 7.67 19.54
C GLY A 54 -17.12 7.80 18.46
N LYS A 55 -17.42 9.02 17.98
CA LYS A 55 -18.49 9.30 17.03
C LYS A 55 -18.06 10.35 16.01
N ALA A 56 -18.54 10.19 14.78
CA ALA A 56 -18.48 11.20 13.73
C ALA A 56 -19.77 11.18 12.92
N THR A 57 -20.12 12.32 12.32
CA THR A 57 -21.25 12.42 11.35
C THR A 57 -20.74 12.49 9.93
N TRP A 58 -19.45 12.69 9.73
CA TRP A 58 -18.80 12.98 8.47
C TRP A 58 -18.09 11.78 7.84
N GLY A 59 -17.84 10.73 8.63
CA GLY A 59 -17.22 9.51 8.15
C GLY A 59 -17.04 8.50 9.28
N HIS A 60 -16.91 7.23 8.92
CA HIS A 60 -16.71 6.14 9.87
C HIS A 60 -15.99 4.96 9.22
N TRP A 61 -15.49 4.07 10.06
CA TRP A 61 -14.87 2.81 9.66
C TRP A 61 -15.76 1.65 10.11
N GLY A 62 -16.09 0.73 9.19
CA GLY A 62 -16.94 -0.41 9.47
C GLY A 62 -18.41 -0.20 9.10
N ASP A 63 -19.32 -0.99 9.69
CA ASP A 63 -20.74 -1.03 9.33
C ASP A 63 -21.67 -0.23 10.26
N THR A 64 -21.09 0.45 11.25
CA THR A 64 -21.87 1.16 12.27
C THR A 64 -21.63 2.66 12.25
N LYS A 65 -22.46 3.41 11.52
CA LYS A 65 -22.39 4.89 11.45
C LYS A 65 -22.34 5.61 12.80
N LYS A 66 -22.76 4.97 13.89
CA LYS A 66 -22.76 5.56 15.25
C LYS A 66 -21.39 5.48 15.92
N ASP A 67 -20.53 4.60 15.46
CA ASP A 67 -19.22 4.31 16.04
C ASP A 67 -18.15 4.63 15.01
N TYR A 68 -17.32 5.63 15.30
CA TYR A 68 -16.29 6.11 14.35
C TYR A 68 -15.30 5.04 13.95
N MET A 69 -14.95 4.12 14.85
CA MET A 69 -13.92 3.10 14.65
C MET A 69 -14.40 1.74 15.17
N ASP A 70 -15.26 1.05 14.45
CA ASP A 70 -15.71 -0.30 14.81
C ASP A 70 -15.05 -1.41 13.96
N TRP A 71 -14.23 -1.02 12.99
CA TRP A 71 -13.49 -1.92 12.11
C TRP A 71 -12.09 -1.38 11.81
N ALA A 72 -11.07 -2.22 11.88
CA ALA A 72 -9.67 -1.83 11.67
C ALA A 72 -8.87 -2.88 10.87
N THR A 73 -9.54 -3.59 9.96
CA THR A 73 -8.89 -4.56 9.08
C THR A 73 -9.49 -4.50 7.67
N HIS A 74 -9.16 -5.47 6.83
CA HIS A 74 -9.52 -5.50 5.41
C HIS A 74 -11.02 -5.70 5.20
N SER A 75 -11.50 -5.37 4.00
CA SER A 75 -12.88 -5.59 3.59
C SER A 75 -12.96 -6.40 2.30
N ASN A 76 -14.13 -7.01 2.06
CA ASN A 76 -14.45 -7.69 0.79
C ASN A 76 -15.09 -6.74 -0.23
N ARG A 77 -14.89 -5.43 -0.10
CA ARG A 77 -15.35 -4.43 -1.07
C ARG A 77 -14.61 -4.57 -2.39
N LEU A 78 -15.30 -4.37 -3.51
CA LEU A 78 -14.63 -4.20 -4.79
C LEU A 78 -13.65 -3.04 -4.73
N VAL A 79 -12.50 -3.19 -5.38
CA VAL A 79 -11.51 -2.11 -5.51
C VAL A 79 -11.49 -1.54 -6.92
N PRO A 80 -11.15 -0.25 -7.07
CA PRO A 80 -11.06 0.38 -8.39
C PRO A 80 -9.80 -0.07 -9.12
N VAL A 81 -9.91 -0.12 -10.45
CA VAL A 81 -8.78 -0.37 -11.37
C VAL A 81 -8.77 0.71 -12.43
N TYR A 82 -7.61 1.31 -12.65
CA TYR A 82 -7.36 2.29 -13.70
C TYR A 82 -6.25 1.75 -14.60
N SER A 83 -6.45 1.79 -15.90
CA SER A 83 -5.49 1.28 -16.88
C SER A 83 -5.10 2.35 -17.89
N PHE A 84 -3.84 2.34 -18.28
CA PHE A 84 -3.22 3.27 -19.22
C PHE A 84 -2.37 2.48 -20.21
N GLY A 85 -2.58 2.74 -21.50
CA GLY A 85 -1.96 1.96 -22.56
C GLY A 85 -2.56 0.56 -22.74
N VAL A 86 -3.69 0.25 -22.09
CA VAL A 86 -4.42 -1.02 -22.25
C VAL A 86 -5.89 -0.83 -21.85
N LYS A 87 -6.79 -1.49 -22.59
CA LYS A 87 -8.23 -1.54 -22.28
C LYS A 87 -8.57 -2.73 -21.38
N LEU A 88 -9.61 -2.57 -20.58
CA LEU A 88 -10.16 -3.62 -19.72
C LEU A 88 -11.28 -4.45 -20.39
N ASP A 89 -11.65 -4.13 -21.62
CA ASP A 89 -12.77 -4.75 -22.35
C ASP A 89 -12.70 -6.28 -22.42
N SER A 90 -11.49 -6.85 -22.46
CA SER A 90 -11.30 -8.31 -22.54
C SER A 90 -11.63 -9.04 -21.24
N VAL A 91 -11.75 -8.35 -20.12
CA VAL A 91 -11.96 -8.95 -18.78
C VAL A 91 -13.21 -8.44 -18.07
N GLN A 92 -13.75 -7.27 -18.45
CA GLN A 92 -14.91 -6.66 -17.78
C GLN A 92 -16.21 -6.78 -18.62
N GLY A 93 -17.33 -6.38 -18.04
CA GLY A 93 -18.62 -6.37 -18.71
C GLY A 93 -19.03 -7.77 -19.17
N LYS A 94 -19.37 -7.93 -20.46
CA LYS A 94 -19.76 -9.22 -21.04
C LYS A 94 -18.67 -10.30 -20.94
N ASN A 95 -17.43 -9.91 -20.79
CA ASN A 95 -16.26 -10.79 -20.72
C ASN A 95 -15.90 -11.17 -19.27
N SER A 96 -16.60 -10.60 -18.28
CA SER A 96 -16.38 -10.92 -16.86
C SER A 96 -16.48 -12.43 -16.60
N ILE A 97 -15.49 -12.96 -15.89
CA ILE A 97 -15.50 -14.38 -15.48
C ILE A 97 -16.64 -14.69 -14.51
N TYR A 98 -17.16 -13.67 -13.81
CA TYR A 98 -18.30 -13.79 -12.89
C TYR A 98 -19.63 -14.06 -13.57
N ARG A 99 -19.67 -14.02 -14.93
CA ARG A 99 -20.83 -14.42 -15.76
C ARG A 99 -20.80 -15.89 -16.17
N SER A 100 -19.71 -16.64 -15.92
CA SER A 100 -19.55 -18.03 -16.33
C SER A 100 -19.27 -18.94 -15.14
N LYS A 101 -20.13 -19.94 -14.97
CA LYS A 101 -19.97 -20.98 -13.96
C LYS A 101 -18.65 -21.74 -14.17
N GLU A 102 -18.32 -22.06 -15.42
CA GLU A 102 -17.13 -22.83 -15.78
C GLU A 102 -15.87 -22.08 -15.43
N LYS A 103 -15.79 -20.77 -15.76
CA LYS A 103 -14.64 -19.91 -15.43
C LYS A 103 -14.49 -19.70 -13.91
N LEU A 104 -15.59 -19.62 -13.16
CA LEU A 104 -15.54 -19.54 -11.69
C LEU A 104 -15.01 -20.85 -11.09
N ILE A 105 -15.44 -22.01 -11.60
CA ILE A 105 -14.91 -23.30 -11.15
C ILE A 105 -13.42 -23.43 -11.53
N GLU A 106 -13.01 -22.99 -12.70
CA GLU A 106 -11.61 -22.96 -13.11
C GLU A 106 -10.77 -22.08 -12.16
N LEU A 107 -11.28 -20.90 -11.79
CA LEU A 107 -10.58 -19.96 -10.91
C LEU A 107 -10.44 -20.44 -9.47
N TYR A 108 -11.51 -20.97 -8.88
CA TYR A 108 -11.57 -21.33 -7.46
C TYR A 108 -11.41 -22.84 -7.18
N GLY A 109 -11.49 -23.70 -8.22
CA GLY A 109 -11.58 -25.15 -8.06
C GLY A 109 -12.98 -25.63 -7.65
N PHE A 110 -13.91 -24.73 -7.40
CA PHE A 110 -15.33 -24.96 -7.05
C PHE A 110 -16.16 -23.73 -7.44
N LEU A 111 -17.49 -23.85 -7.42
CA LEU A 111 -18.37 -22.71 -7.60
C LEU A 111 -18.67 -22.08 -6.24
N PRO A 112 -18.15 -20.86 -5.90
CA PRO A 112 -18.50 -20.19 -4.67
C PRO A 112 -20.00 -19.82 -4.64
N GLN A 113 -20.61 -19.94 -3.47
CA GLN A 113 -22.03 -19.66 -3.28
C GLN A 113 -22.39 -18.22 -3.69
N GLU A 114 -23.54 -18.02 -4.38
CA GLU A 114 -24.07 -16.70 -4.76
C GLU A 114 -23.07 -15.78 -5.54
N THR A 115 -22.02 -16.37 -6.14
CA THR A 115 -20.98 -15.62 -6.86
C THR A 115 -21.28 -15.45 -8.34
N LEU A 116 -22.01 -16.40 -8.95
CA LEU A 116 -22.39 -16.32 -10.36
C LEU A 116 -23.37 -15.15 -10.56
N ASN A 117 -22.99 -14.19 -11.42
CA ASN A 117 -23.79 -13.00 -11.71
C ASN A 117 -23.84 -12.72 -13.22
N PRO A 118 -24.94 -13.05 -13.93
CA PRO A 118 -25.07 -12.85 -15.37
C PRO A 118 -24.95 -11.38 -15.82
N THR A 119 -25.07 -10.43 -14.89
CA THR A 119 -24.99 -8.99 -15.16
C THR A 119 -23.70 -8.36 -14.66
N ALA A 120 -22.72 -9.14 -14.17
CA ALA A 120 -21.46 -8.63 -13.65
C ALA A 120 -20.77 -7.70 -14.66
N THR A 121 -20.34 -6.54 -14.18
CA THR A 121 -19.48 -5.59 -14.91
C THR A 121 -18.05 -5.63 -14.40
N TYR A 122 -17.87 -6.06 -13.15
CA TYR A 122 -16.57 -6.24 -12.47
C TYR A 122 -15.88 -7.53 -12.93
N PHE A 123 -14.59 -7.59 -12.72
CA PHE A 123 -13.73 -8.72 -13.06
C PHE A 123 -12.94 -9.20 -11.82
N ASP A 124 -12.03 -10.12 -11.98
CA ASP A 124 -11.22 -10.63 -10.86
C ASP A 124 -9.81 -10.01 -10.84
N GLN A 125 -9.20 -9.87 -9.68
CA GLN A 125 -7.80 -9.42 -9.55
C GLN A 125 -6.82 -10.26 -10.38
N THR A 126 -7.08 -11.55 -10.53
CA THR A 126 -6.27 -12.45 -11.38
C THR A 126 -6.26 -12.04 -12.84
N ASP A 127 -7.29 -11.36 -13.31
CA ASP A 127 -7.37 -10.88 -14.69
C ASP A 127 -6.38 -9.73 -14.96
N ILE A 128 -5.93 -9.00 -13.94
CA ILE A 128 -4.84 -8.02 -14.08
C ILE A 128 -3.55 -8.70 -14.50
N CYS A 129 -3.19 -9.82 -13.85
CA CYS A 129 -2.04 -10.61 -14.27
C CYS A 129 -2.22 -11.20 -15.69
N LYS A 130 -3.43 -11.63 -16.04
CA LYS A 130 -3.72 -12.15 -17.38
C LYS A 130 -3.57 -11.07 -18.46
N LEU A 131 -4.01 -9.83 -18.20
CA LEU A 131 -3.80 -8.69 -19.10
C LEU A 131 -2.30 -8.41 -19.29
N ASN A 132 -1.55 -8.32 -18.21
CA ASN A 132 -0.10 -8.10 -18.24
C ASN A 132 0.63 -9.25 -18.97
N ARG A 133 0.24 -10.50 -18.68
CA ARG A 133 0.82 -11.68 -19.33
C ARG A 133 0.48 -11.75 -20.82
N ALA A 134 -0.72 -11.34 -21.22
CA ALA A 134 -1.12 -11.28 -22.63
C ALA A 134 -0.27 -10.25 -23.39
N ALA A 135 -0.08 -9.06 -22.82
CA ALA A 135 0.77 -8.02 -23.40
C ALA A 135 2.22 -8.48 -23.58
N PHE A 136 2.79 -9.15 -22.58
CA PHE A 136 4.12 -9.76 -22.66
C PHE A 136 4.21 -10.85 -23.74
N LYS A 137 3.31 -11.84 -23.72
CA LYS A 137 3.37 -12.98 -24.64
C LYS A 137 3.11 -12.60 -26.11
N GLN A 138 2.30 -11.58 -26.34
CA GLN A 138 2.04 -11.05 -27.67
C GLN A 138 3.09 -10.03 -28.13
N ALA A 139 4.06 -9.71 -27.26
CA ALA A 139 5.08 -8.68 -27.47
C ALA A 139 4.47 -7.31 -27.86
N THR A 140 3.27 -7.00 -27.34
CA THR A 140 2.58 -5.75 -27.62
C THR A 140 3.05 -4.61 -26.71
N LYS A 141 3.70 -4.93 -25.58
CA LYS A 141 4.26 -3.97 -24.65
C LYS A 141 5.68 -4.34 -24.25
N LYS A 142 6.56 -3.34 -24.28
CA LYS A 142 7.95 -3.43 -23.85
C LYS A 142 8.07 -3.26 -22.34
N ASN A 143 7.28 -2.33 -21.76
CA ASN A 143 7.31 -2.03 -20.34
C ASN A 143 5.95 -2.32 -19.71
N ILE A 144 5.95 -3.07 -18.63
CA ILE A 144 4.74 -3.41 -17.87
C ILE A 144 4.92 -2.88 -16.44
N ILE A 145 4.03 -1.97 -16.04
CA ILE A 145 4.08 -1.33 -14.74
C ILE A 145 2.79 -1.60 -13.97
N LEU A 146 2.92 -1.98 -12.71
CA LEU A 146 1.82 -2.16 -11.77
C LEU A 146 2.03 -1.22 -10.59
N LEU A 147 1.13 -0.25 -10.39
CA LEU A 147 1.11 0.62 -9.23
C LEU A 147 -0.01 0.17 -8.28
N VAL A 148 0.36 -0.20 -7.06
CA VAL A 148 -0.56 -0.69 -6.03
C VAL A 148 -0.64 0.31 -4.88
N PHE A 149 -1.85 0.78 -4.58
CA PHE A 149 -2.15 1.49 -3.34
C PHE A 149 -2.69 0.46 -2.34
N ASP A 150 -1.82 -0.07 -1.48
CA ASP A 150 -2.20 -1.11 -0.51
C ASP A 150 -3.32 -0.60 0.41
N GLY A 151 -4.43 -1.32 0.46
CA GLY A 151 -5.57 -1.01 1.31
C GLY A 151 -6.42 0.21 0.92
N MET A 152 -6.29 0.75 -0.30
CA MET A 152 -7.06 1.90 -0.78
C MET A 152 -8.41 1.50 -1.34
N ASP A 153 -9.48 1.63 -0.58
CA ASP A 153 -10.83 1.58 -1.14
C ASP A 153 -11.22 2.89 -1.85
N TRP A 154 -12.39 2.85 -2.49
CA TRP A 154 -12.89 4.00 -3.23
C TRP A 154 -13.06 5.26 -2.38
N ASP A 155 -13.63 5.13 -1.17
CA ASP A 155 -13.90 6.30 -0.32
C ASP A 155 -12.61 6.92 0.23
N THR A 156 -11.53 6.13 0.42
CA THR A 156 -10.20 6.65 0.78
C THR A 156 -9.63 7.51 -0.36
N ALA A 157 -9.68 7.01 -1.61
CA ALA A 157 -9.25 7.77 -2.79
C ALA A 157 -10.11 9.03 -3.00
N HIS A 158 -11.43 8.90 -2.82
CA HIS A 158 -12.38 10.00 -2.93
C HIS A 158 -12.13 11.09 -1.88
N ALA A 159 -11.89 10.72 -0.62
CA ALA A 159 -11.54 11.66 0.44
C ALA A 159 -10.25 12.44 0.10
N ALA A 160 -9.24 11.78 -0.46
CA ALA A 160 -8.01 12.42 -0.90
C ALA A 160 -8.26 13.40 -2.06
N ALA A 161 -9.09 13.03 -3.04
CA ALA A 161 -9.46 13.89 -4.17
C ALA A 161 -10.20 15.15 -3.70
N VAL A 162 -11.22 14.99 -2.86
CA VAL A 162 -11.97 16.13 -2.30
C VAL A 162 -11.07 17.04 -1.46
N TYR A 163 -10.19 16.47 -0.65
CA TYR A 163 -9.24 17.24 0.15
C TYR A 163 -8.27 18.06 -0.73
N ARG A 164 -7.72 17.45 -1.78
CA ARG A 164 -6.79 18.10 -2.71
C ARG A 164 -7.44 19.25 -3.47
N ASN A 165 -8.63 19.01 -4.01
CA ASN A 165 -9.31 19.95 -4.90
C ASN A 165 -10.20 20.97 -4.16
N GLN A 166 -10.47 20.75 -2.86
CA GLN A 166 -11.39 21.58 -2.05
C GLN A 166 -12.79 21.76 -2.69
N SER A 167 -13.22 20.83 -3.54
CA SER A 167 -14.42 20.88 -4.34
C SER A 167 -15.29 19.63 -4.18
N GLU A 168 -16.61 19.81 -4.18
CA GLU A 168 -17.58 18.71 -4.15
C GLU A 168 -17.71 18.00 -5.52
N ARG A 169 -17.19 18.60 -6.60
CA ARG A 169 -17.41 18.14 -7.97
C ARG A 169 -16.60 16.90 -8.35
N SER A 170 -15.60 16.55 -7.57
CA SER A 170 -14.53 15.64 -7.97
C SER A 170 -14.83 14.15 -7.85
N ILE A 171 -16.06 13.71 -8.05
CA ILE A 171 -16.41 12.32 -7.69
C ILE A 171 -16.37 11.34 -8.88
N ARG A 172 -16.53 11.78 -10.13
CA ARG A 172 -16.79 10.84 -11.23
C ARG A 172 -15.95 11.06 -12.50
N GLY A 173 -14.73 11.50 -12.35
CA GLY A 173 -13.81 11.70 -13.46
C GLY A 173 -13.56 13.19 -13.73
N TRP A 174 -12.36 13.52 -14.17
CA TRP A 174 -11.84 14.83 -14.56
C TRP A 174 -11.88 15.89 -13.44
N ASP A 175 -10.71 16.48 -13.22
CA ASP A 175 -10.52 17.58 -12.28
C ASP A 175 -10.65 17.17 -10.80
N THR A 176 -10.17 15.96 -10.46
CA THR A 176 -10.17 15.43 -9.09
C THR A 176 -8.97 15.95 -8.27
N GLY A 177 -7.96 16.49 -8.94
CA GLY A 177 -6.69 16.89 -8.34
C GLY A 177 -5.74 15.73 -8.03
N LEU A 178 -6.11 14.49 -8.35
CA LEU A 178 -5.24 13.32 -8.30
C LEU A 178 -4.85 12.90 -9.73
N ALA A 179 -3.56 12.86 -9.99
CA ALA A 179 -3.05 12.61 -11.34
C ALA A 179 -3.50 11.24 -11.88
N PHE A 180 -3.50 10.19 -11.06
CA PHE A 180 -3.93 8.86 -11.50
C PHE A 180 -5.44 8.76 -11.82
N LEU A 181 -6.25 9.73 -11.38
CA LEU A 181 -7.67 9.83 -11.73
C LEU A 181 -7.90 10.73 -12.93
N ASP A 182 -7.07 11.76 -13.12
CA ASP A 182 -7.28 12.85 -14.08
C ASP A 182 -6.47 12.70 -15.37
N TYR A 183 -5.46 11.83 -15.40
CA TYR A 183 -4.63 11.64 -16.56
C TYR A 183 -5.40 11.02 -17.73
N ASP A 184 -5.46 11.73 -18.86
CA ASP A 184 -6.28 11.41 -20.04
C ASP A 184 -5.47 11.26 -21.34
N LYS A 185 -4.15 11.44 -21.30
CA LYS A 185 -3.31 11.41 -22.52
C LYS A 185 -2.96 10.00 -23.01
N ALA A 186 -3.22 8.96 -22.22
CA ALA A 186 -3.00 7.60 -22.69
C ALA A 186 -4.07 7.19 -23.71
N ALA A 187 -3.63 6.79 -24.90
CA ALA A 187 -4.51 6.45 -26.03
C ALA A 187 -5.51 5.32 -25.72
N GLU A 188 -5.11 4.40 -24.82
CA GLU A 188 -5.93 3.28 -24.38
C GLU A 188 -6.02 3.30 -22.86
N SER A 189 -6.93 4.10 -22.30
CA SER A 189 -7.22 4.12 -20.87
C SER A 189 -8.62 3.57 -20.59
N ASP A 190 -8.79 2.99 -19.40
CA ASP A 190 -10.09 2.46 -18.96
C ASP A 190 -10.20 2.47 -17.43
N ARG A 191 -11.42 2.27 -16.93
CA ARG A 191 -11.75 2.19 -15.50
C ARG A 191 -12.63 0.98 -15.25
N GLY A 192 -12.32 0.25 -14.18
CA GLY A 192 -13.09 -0.92 -13.79
C GLY A 192 -13.11 -1.13 -12.28
N SER A 193 -13.72 -2.24 -11.91
CA SER A 193 -13.75 -2.70 -10.52
C SER A 193 -13.41 -4.18 -10.49
N CYS A 194 -12.60 -4.61 -9.52
CA CYS A 194 -12.26 -6.02 -9.39
C CYS A 194 -12.58 -6.60 -8.01
N VAL A 195 -12.82 -7.91 -8.01
CA VAL A 195 -13.02 -8.73 -6.82
C VAL A 195 -11.65 -9.13 -6.27
N THR A 196 -11.49 -8.95 -4.96
CA THR A 196 -10.24 -9.23 -4.26
C THR A 196 -10.25 -10.55 -3.48
N ALA A 197 -11.41 -11.16 -3.26
CA ALA A 197 -11.58 -12.34 -2.42
C ALA A 197 -10.53 -13.44 -2.69
N PRO A 198 -9.91 -14.01 -1.63
CA PRO A 198 -8.93 -15.09 -1.76
C PRO A 198 -9.62 -16.42 -2.08
N HIS A 199 -8.84 -17.50 -2.28
CA HIS A 199 -9.40 -18.84 -2.37
C HIS A 199 -10.07 -19.28 -1.05
N ASN A 200 -9.37 -19.02 0.07
CA ASN A 200 -9.88 -19.30 1.43
C ASN A 200 -9.19 -18.41 2.47
N SER A 201 -9.81 -18.27 3.64
CA SER A 201 -9.37 -17.32 4.67
C SER A 201 -8.16 -17.78 5.47
N ASP A 202 -7.99 -19.10 5.70
CA ASP A 202 -6.92 -19.62 6.52
C ASP A 202 -6.39 -20.98 6.04
N THR A 203 -5.13 -21.22 6.34
CA THR A 203 -4.44 -22.49 6.07
C THR A 203 -3.33 -22.66 7.11
N LYS A 204 -3.20 -23.86 7.70
CA LYS A 204 -2.11 -24.14 8.65
C LYS A 204 -0.84 -24.50 7.89
N ILE A 205 0.23 -23.76 8.15
CA ILE A 205 1.50 -23.85 7.45
C ILE A 205 2.65 -24.30 8.35
N ASP A 206 3.73 -24.74 7.75
CA ASP A 206 5.04 -24.96 8.36
C ASP A 206 6.11 -24.21 7.57
N VAL A 207 6.49 -23.03 8.06
CA VAL A 207 7.48 -22.15 7.39
C VAL A 207 8.87 -22.79 7.36
N THR A 208 9.22 -23.64 8.33
CA THR A 208 10.52 -24.33 8.34
C THR A 208 10.67 -25.35 7.21
N ARG A 209 9.56 -25.98 6.81
CA ARG A 209 9.52 -26.99 5.74
C ARG A 209 8.93 -26.46 4.43
N GLN A 210 8.35 -25.25 4.46
CA GLN A 210 7.63 -24.65 3.35
C GLN A 210 6.51 -25.58 2.81
N VAL A 211 5.66 -26.08 3.73
CA VAL A 211 4.55 -26.98 3.40
C VAL A 211 3.28 -26.59 4.13
N LEU A 212 2.14 -27.00 3.56
CA LEU A 212 0.84 -26.92 4.21
C LEU A 212 0.71 -28.08 5.19
N LYS A 213 0.29 -27.80 6.42
CA LYS A 213 -0.08 -28.84 7.43
C LYS A 213 -1.53 -29.26 7.30
N VAL A 214 -2.41 -28.30 7.06
CA VAL A 214 -3.84 -28.51 6.88
C VAL A 214 -4.34 -27.45 5.91
N GLN A 215 -5.11 -27.85 4.90
CA GLN A 215 -5.83 -26.91 4.06
C GLN A 215 -6.95 -26.26 4.86
N GLY A 216 -7.02 -24.93 4.81
CA GLY A 216 -8.09 -24.17 5.42
C GLY A 216 -9.39 -24.29 4.62
N SER A 217 -10.54 -24.23 5.27
CA SER A 217 -11.83 -24.41 4.60
C SER A 217 -12.99 -23.64 5.23
N GLU A 218 -12.76 -22.87 6.30
CA GLU A 218 -13.88 -22.27 7.05
C GLU A 218 -14.60 -21.17 6.28
N ARG A 219 -13.87 -20.40 5.45
CA ARG A 219 -14.43 -19.36 4.58
C ARG A 219 -13.82 -19.50 3.20
N LEU A 220 -14.66 -19.74 2.22
CA LEU A 220 -14.27 -19.94 0.82
C LEU A 220 -14.50 -18.67 0.03
N GLY A 221 -13.74 -18.51 -1.08
CA GLY A 221 -13.75 -17.34 -1.94
C GLY A 221 -15.10 -17.00 -2.55
N GLY A 222 -15.11 -15.96 -3.35
CA GLY A 222 -16.28 -15.47 -4.05
C GLY A 222 -16.72 -14.07 -3.64
N TYR A 223 -17.69 -13.54 -4.38
CA TYR A 223 -18.25 -12.21 -4.16
C TYR A 223 -19.71 -12.18 -4.57
N CYS A 224 -20.57 -11.57 -3.75
CA CYS A 224 -21.98 -11.40 -4.04
C CYS A 224 -22.34 -9.93 -4.22
N ALA A 225 -22.53 -9.49 -5.47
CA ALA A 225 -22.87 -8.10 -5.79
C ALA A 225 -24.22 -7.65 -5.21
N LYS A 226 -25.13 -8.57 -4.90
CA LYS A 226 -26.39 -8.25 -4.22
C LYS A 226 -26.17 -7.62 -2.84
N TYR A 227 -25.08 -7.98 -2.17
CA TYR A 227 -24.74 -7.49 -0.83
C TYR A 227 -23.56 -6.51 -0.85
N GLY A 228 -22.58 -6.69 -1.72
CA GLY A 228 -21.38 -5.86 -1.79
C GLY A 228 -21.47 -4.69 -2.78
N GLY A 229 -22.43 -4.71 -3.69
CA GLY A 229 -22.57 -3.72 -4.76
C GLY A 229 -21.90 -4.14 -6.09
N PRO A 230 -22.32 -3.52 -7.21
CA PRO A 230 -21.85 -3.88 -8.55
C PRO A 230 -20.54 -3.20 -8.99
N THR A 231 -20.07 -2.18 -8.27
CA THR A 231 -18.84 -1.42 -8.58
C THR A 231 -18.13 -0.97 -7.30
N ALA A 232 -16.87 -0.61 -7.40
CA ALA A 232 -16.09 -0.10 -6.28
C ALA A 232 -16.65 1.22 -5.69
N TRP A 233 -17.31 2.03 -6.51
CA TRP A 233 -17.92 3.31 -6.13
C TRP A 233 -19.40 3.24 -5.77
N SER A 234 -19.98 2.05 -5.79
CA SER A 234 -21.36 1.86 -5.34
C SER A 234 -21.43 1.88 -3.82
N MET A 235 -22.48 2.52 -3.29
CA MET A 235 -22.82 2.32 -1.88
C MET A 235 -23.20 0.84 -1.69
N PRO A 236 -22.56 0.12 -0.78
CA PRO A 236 -22.86 -1.30 -0.58
C PRO A 236 -24.26 -1.49 0.01
N PRO A 237 -25.05 -2.44 -0.50
CA PRO A 237 -26.34 -2.78 0.11
C PRO A 237 -26.23 -3.38 1.51
N SER A 238 -25.10 -3.97 1.86
CA SER A 238 -24.84 -4.55 3.18
C SER A 238 -23.39 -4.40 3.61
N ASP A 239 -23.13 -3.47 4.54
CA ASP A 239 -21.80 -3.22 5.09
C ASP A 239 -21.26 -4.42 5.87
N SER A 240 -22.13 -5.14 6.60
CA SER A 240 -21.77 -6.36 7.34
C SER A 240 -21.23 -7.46 6.43
N TYR A 241 -21.71 -7.56 5.20
CA TYR A 241 -21.17 -8.48 4.20
C TYR A 241 -19.71 -8.16 3.89
N LEU A 242 -19.37 -6.88 3.76
CA LEU A 242 -18.03 -6.42 3.41
C LEU A 242 -17.00 -6.65 4.52
N LYS A 243 -17.45 -6.74 5.77
CA LYS A 243 -16.62 -7.17 6.93
C LYS A 243 -16.34 -8.67 6.93
N GLY A 244 -16.92 -9.43 6.03
CA GLY A 244 -16.82 -10.89 6.01
C GLY A 244 -17.50 -11.58 7.17
N ASP A 245 -18.38 -10.90 7.92
CA ASP A 245 -19.13 -11.44 9.05
C ASP A 245 -20.48 -12.03 8.65
N TRP A 246 -20.77 -12.02 7.35
CA TRP A 246 -22.04 -12.50 6.82
C TRP A 246 -22.14 -14.02 6.93
N LYS A 247 -22.91 -14.52 7.89
CA LYS A 247 -23.02 -15.95 8.19
C LYS A 247 -23.69 -16.78 7.10
N ALA A 248 -24.55 -16.15 6.27
CA ALA A 248 -25.24 -16.83 5.17
C ALA A 248 -24.34 -17.04 3.95
N LEU A 249 -23.33 -16.20 3.76
CA LEU A 249 -22.39 -16.25 2.63
C LEU A 249 -20.97 -16.12 3.18
N PRO A 250 -20.24 -17.21 3.33
CA PRO A 250 -18.92 -17.22 3.96
C PRO A 250 -17.82 -16.72 3.03
N HIS A 251 -18.01 -15.59 2.37
CA HIS A 251 -16.99 -14.94 1.54
C HIS A 251 -15.99 -14.19 2.42
N PRO A 252 -14.71 -14.57 2.41
CA PRO A 252 -13.70 -13.88 3.21
C PRO A 252 -13.24 -12.60 2.54
N TRP A 253 -12.74 -11.65 3.33
CA TRP A 253 -11.86 -10.61 2.85
C TRP A 253 -10.44 -11.16 2.63
N THR A 254 -9.70 -10.55 1.70
CA THR A 254 -8.31 -10.93 1.40
C THR A 254 -7.33 -10.21 2.32
N ASP A 255 -6.13 -10.79 2.52
CA ASP A 255 -4.95 -10.04 2.93
C ASP A 255 -4.10 -9.65 1.73
N SER A 256 -3.10 -8.78 1.94
CA SER A 256 -2.21 -8.32 0.87
C SER A 256 -1.44 -9.48 0.20
N ALA A 257 -1.17 -10.58 0.92
CA ALA A 257 -0.44 -11.71 0.36
C ALA A 257 -1.24 -12.48 -0.70
N ALA A 258 -2.48 -12.87 -0.37
CA ALA A 258 -3.36 -13.55 -1.31
C ALA A 258 -3.75 -12.65 -2.48
N SER A 259 -3.98 -11.37 -2.21
CA SER A 259 -4.26 -10.37 -3.23
C SER A 259 -3.08 -10.19 -4.18
N ALA A 260 -1.89 -9.88 -3.67
CA ALA A 260 -0.70 -9.68 -4.49
C ALA A 260 -0.29 -10.96 -5.25
N THR A 261 -0.54 -12.16 -4.70
CA THR A 261 -0.43 -13.43 -5.44
C THR A 261 -1.36 -13.42 -6.65
N SER A 262 -2.62 -13.02 -6.48
CA SER A 262 -3.57 -12.91 -7.60
C SER A 262 -3.09 -11.93 -8.67
N LEU A 263 -2.58 -10.75 -8.27
CA LEU A 263 -2.07 -9.70 -9.15
C LEU A 263 -0.82 -10.11 -9.95
N ASN A 264 0.05 -10.96 -9.37
CA ASN A 264 1.33 -11.31 -10.00
C ASN A 264 1.38 -12.69 -10.66
N THR A 265 0.50 -13.62 -10.25
CA THR A 265 0.50 -14.99 -10.80
C THR A 265 -0.74 -15.31 -11.64
N GLY A 266 -1.85 -14.61 -11.41
CA GLY A 266 -3.15 -14.94 -11.98
C GLY A 266 -3.84 -16.15 -11.33
N ALA A 267 -3.41 -16.53 -10.11
CA ALA A 267 -3.98 -17.62 -9.33
C ALA A 267 -4.56 -17.13 -8.00
N LYS A 268 -5.66 -17.72 -7.56
CA LYS A 268 -6.19 -17.53 -6.22
C LYS A 268 -5.44 -18.39 -5.22
N THR A 269 -5.20 -17.85 -4.00
CA THR A 269 -4.57 -18.57 -2.91
C THR A 269 -5.22 -18.24 -1.56
N PHE A 270 -4.71 -18.80 -0.49
CA PHE A 270 -5.14 -18.56 0.89
C PHE A 270 -4.48 -17.30 1.48
N ASN A 271 -5.12 -16.68 2.45
CA ASN A 271 -4.55 -15.54 3.16
C ASN A 271 -3.21 -15.91 3.82
N GLY A 272 -2.22 -15.04 3.66
CA GLY A 272 -0.86 -15.22 4.16
C GLY A 272 0.10 -15.91 3.20
N SER A 273 -0.34 -16.40 2.05
CA SER A 273 0.50 -17.09 1.06
C SER A 273 1.23 -16.12 0.12
N ILE A 274 2.50 -16.34 -0.10
CA ILE A 274 3.31 -15.66 -1.12
C ILE A 274 3.51 -16.62 -2.30
N ASN A 275 2.68 -16.50 -3.33
CA ASN A 275 2.75 -17.28 -4.56
C ASN A 275 2.80 -18.82 -4.35
N ILE A 276 2.07 -19.31 -3.34
CA ILE A 276 1.84 -20.74 -3.13
C ILE A 276 0.35 -21.03 -3.30
N ALA A 277 0.01 -21.95 -4.19
CA ALA A 277 -1.36 -22.36 -4.46
C ALA A 277 -2.02 -23.06 -3.25
N PRO A 278 -3.36 -23.22 -3.24
CA PRO A 278 -4.08 -23.88 -2.14
C PRO A 278 -3.68 -25.34 -1.90
N ASP A 279 -3.10 -26.01 -2.89
CA ASP A 279 -2.57 -27.38 -2.79
C ASP A 279 -1.11 -27.44 -2.31
N GLY A 280 -0.46 -26.28 -2.09
CA GLY A 280 0.93 -26.15 -1.68
C GLY A 280 1.93 -26.08 -2.82
N SER A 281 1.50 -26.11 -4.08
CA SER A 281 2.40 -25.95 -5.23
C SER A 281 2.82 -24.49 -5.42
N PRO A 282 4.07 -24.20 -5.86
CA PRO A 282 4.53 -22.85 -6.12
C PRO A 282 3.93 -22.32 -7.43
N CYS A 283 3.41 -21.09 -7.39
CA CYS A 283 3.02 -20.34 -8.57
C CYS A 283 4.20 -19.50 -9.08
N VAL A 284 4.42 -19.47 -10.39
CA VAL A 284 5.47 -18.64 -11.00
C VAL A 284 4.91 -17.25 -11.27
N PRO A 285 5.46 -16.17 -10.66
CA PRO A 285 5.04 -14.81 -10.96
C PRO A 285 5.43 -14.36 -12.36
N LEU A 286 4.62 -13.48 -12.96
CA LEU A 286 4.86 -12.92 -14.30
C LEU A 286 6.25 -12.27 -14.42
N ALA A 287 6.72 -11.57 -13.41
CA ALA A 287 8.04 -10.95 -13.39
C ALA A 287 9.17 -11.97 -13.64
N ARG A 288 9.06 -13.19 -13.09
CA ARG A 288 10.04 -14.26 -13.34
C ARG A 288 9.90 -14.85 -14.75
N GLU A 289 8.68 -14.95 -15.29
CA GLU A 289 8.47 -15.33 -16.68
C GLU A 289 9.15 -14.32 -17.63
N MET A 290 8.94 -13.03 -17.39
CA MET A 290 9.55 -11.95 -18.17
C MET A 290 11.09 -11.93 -18.03
N GLN A 291 11.61 -12.11 -16.81
CA GLN A 291 13.05 -12.14 -16.57
C GLN A 291 13.72 -13.33 -17.30
N ALA A 292 13.07 -14.48 -17.39
CA ALA A 292 13.58 -15.63 -18.14
C ALA A 292 13.73 -15.34 -19.65
N GLU A 293 12.94 -14.39 -20.18
CA GLU A 293 13.02 -13.89 -21.55
C GLU A 293 13.94 -12.65 -21.69
N GLY A 294 14.68 -12.29 -20.64
CA GLY A 294 15.68 -11.24 -20.67
C GLY A 294 15.18 -9.82 -20.34
N PHE A 295 13.96 -9.68 -19.81
CA PHE A 295 13.46 -8.41 -19.28
C PHE A 295 14.06 -8.13 -17.90
N SER A 296 14.19 -6.86 -17.53
CA SER A 296 14.54 -6.47 -16.16
C SER A 296 13.33 -6.47 -15.24
N VAL A 297 13.57 -6.69 -13.94
CA VAL A 297 12.53 -6.70 -12.90
C VAL A 297 12.85 -5.67 -11.82
N GLY A 298 11.90 -4.77 -11.55
CA GLY A 298 12.00 -3.76 -10.51
C GLY A 298 10.87 -3.87 -9.49
N ILE A 299 11.22 -3.57 -8.23
CA ILE A 299 10.28 -3.46 -7.11
C ILE A 299 10.63 -2.19 -6.33
N VAL A 300 9.62 -1.35 -6.11
CA VAL A 300 9.71 -0.13 -5.30
C VAL A 300 8.56 -0.12 -4.30
N THR A 301 8.84 0.11 -3.03
CA THR A 301 7.80 0.13 -1.99
C THR A 301 8.11 1.13 -0.87
N SER A 302 7.07 1.76 -0.32
CA SER A 302 7.16 2.63 0.85
C SER A 302 7.18 1.89 2.19
N VAL A 303 6.99 0.56 2.17
CA VAL A 303 7.01 -0.34 3.33
C VAL A 303 8.18 -1.31 3.27
N PRO A 304 8.38 -2.23 4.22
CA PRO A 304 9.52 -3.15 4.19
C PRO A 304 9.59 -3.99 2.92
N ILE A 305 10.81 -4.17 2.41
CA ILE A 305 11.13 -4.84 1.14
C ILE A 305 10.53 -6.24 0.96
N SER A 306 10.32 -6.96 2.04
CA SER A 306 9.76 -8.31 2.05
C SER A 306 8.35 -8.38 2.66
N HIS A 307 7.61 -7.24 2.73
CA HIS A 307 6.17 -7.29 2.93
C HIS A 307 5.49 -8.03 1.78
N ALA A 308 4.23 -8.38 1.96
CA ALA A 308 3.53 -9.30 1.09
C ALA A 308 3.43 -8.82 -0.36
N THR A 309 3.08 -7.55 -0.58
CA THR A 309 2.89 -6.99 -1.92
C THR A 309 4.18 -7.00 -2.75
N PRO A 310 5.33 -6.47 -2.27
CA PRO A 310 6.60 -6.59 -2.98
C PRO A 310 7.10 -8.04 -3.08
N ALA A 311 6.86 -8.88 -2.06
CA ALA A 311 7.27 -10.28 -2.06
C ALA A 311 6.64 -11.08 -3.20
N CYS A 312 5.35 -10.89 -3.46
CA CYS A 312 4.60 -11.62 -4.48
C CYS A 312 5.01 -11.29 -5.93
N VAL A 313 5.79 -10.24 -6.14
CA VAL A 313 6.36 -9.98 -7.47
C VAL A 313 7.33 -11.09 -7.88
N TYR A 314 8.01 -11.73 -6.90
CA TYR A 314 9.14 -12.59 -7.26
C TYR A 314 9.30 -13.86 -6.41
N ALA A 315 9.07 -13.80 -5.10
CA ALA A 315 9.33 -14.88 -4.14
C ALA A 315 8.24 -15.97 -4.13
N ASN A 316 8.57 -17.10 -3.50
CA ASN A 316 7.59 -18.10 -3.08
C ASN A 316 7.77 -18.38 -1.58
N ASN A 317 6.70 -18.30 -0.79
CA ASN A 317 6.72 -18.69 0.62
C ASN A 317 5.32 -19.05 1.12
N VAL A 318 5.20 -20.10 1.95
CA VAL A 318 3.90 -20.48 2.55
C VAL A 318 3.40 -19.48 3.58
N GLY A 319 4.28 -18.59 4.08
CA GLY A 319 3.96 -17.63 5.12
C GLY A 319 4.57 -16.24 4.87
N ARG A 320 3.73 -15.21 4.78
CA ARG A 320 4.12 -13.82 4.50
C ARG A 320 5.05 -13.19 5.54
N TYR A 321 5.17 -13.78 6.72
CA TYR A 321 6.02 -13.26 7.79
C TYR A 321 7.42 -13.87 7.82
N ASP A 322 7.77 -14.74 6.90
CA ASP A 322 9.11 -15.30 6.72
C ASP A 322 10.02 -14.33 5.94
N TYR A 323 10.20 -13.15 6.52
CA TYR A 323 10.77 -11.99 5.84
C TYR A 323 12.17 -12.18 5.32
N GLN A 324 13.07 -12.81 6.10
CA GLN A 324 14.45 -13.00 5.68
C GLN A 324 14.55 -13.99 4.52
N ASP A 325 13.74 -15.06 4.54
CA ASP A 325 13.72 -16.05 3.48
C ASP A 325 13.12 -15.49 2.18
N ILE A 326 12.06 -14.69 2.29
CA ILE A 326 11.49 -13.92 1.18
C ILE A 326 12.54 -12.96 0.58
N THR A 327 13.28 -12.24 1.43
CA THR A 327 14.35 -11.32 0.97
C THR A 327 15.44 -12.06 0.21
N ARG A 328 15.78 -13.30 0.62
CA ARG A 328 16.74 -14.14 -0.11
C ARG A 328 16.28 -14.43 -1.53
N ASP A 329 15.00 -14.77 -1.71
CA ASP A 329 14.43 -14.96 -3.05
C ASP A 329 14.51 -13.67 -3.89
N LEU A 330 14.11 -12.53 -3.31
CA LEU A 330 14.14 -11.23 -3.99
C LEU A 330 15.55 -10.83 -4.46
N LEU A 331 16.58 -11.14 -3.69
CA LEU A 331 17.97 -10.75 -3.98
C LEU A 331 18.80 -11.88 -4.63
N GLY A 332 18.17 -13.02 -4.91
CA GLY A 332 18.84 -14.15 -5.54
C GLY A 332 19.88 -14.81 -4.63
N LEU A 333 19.51 -14.99 -3.38
CA LEU A 333 20.25 -15.75 -2.36
C LEU A 333 19.56 -17.10 -2.10
N PRO A 334 20.27 -18.12 -1.56
CA PRO A 334 19.63 -19.40 -1.23
C PRO A 334 18.55 -19.23 -0.16
N SER A 335 17.33 -19.70 -0.44
CA SER A 335 16.20 -19.73 0.47
C SER A 335 15.76 -21.16 0.79
N THR A 336 14.81 -21.33 1.68
CA THR A 336 14.23 -22.66 1.99
C THR A 336 13.53 -23.26 0.77
N ASN A 337 12.77 -22.44 0.03
CA ASN A 337 12.10 -22.85 -1.21
C ASN A 337 13.06 -22.99 -2.39
N HIS A 338 14.06 -22.13 -2.47
CA HIS A 338 15.00 -22.08 -3.60
C HIS A 338 16.44 -22.24 -3.11
N ARG A 339 16.84 -23.50 -2.77
CA ARG A 339 18.23 -23.83 -2.41
C ARG A 339 19.20 -23.54 -3.54
N LYS A 340 18.79 -23.75 -4.80
CA LYS A 340 19.41 -23.16 -5.99
C LYS A 340 18.81 -21.77 -6.14
N PRO A 341 19.58 -20.71 -5.90
CA PRO A 341 19.04 -19.35 -5.87
C PRO A 341 18.31 -18.97 -7.16
N LEU A 342 17.28 -18.17 -7.02
CA LEU A 342 16.69 -17.43 -8.13
C LEU A 342 17.69 -16.40 -8.69
N SER A 343 17.39 -15.82 -9.84
CA SER A 343 18.24 -14.74 -10.40
C SER A 343 18.28 -13.50 -9.52
N GLY A 344 17.22 -13.26 -8.72
CA GLY A 344 16.98 -12.01 -7.99
C GLY A 344 16.51 -10.89 -8.91
N VAL A 345 15.90 -9.88 -8.35
CA VAL A 345 15.39 -8.73 -9.12
C VAL A 345 16.52 -7.77 -9.49
N ASP A 346 16.32 -6.94 -10.53
CA ASP A 346 17.35 -6.01 -10.99
C ASP A 346 17.36 -4.72 -10.16
N VAL A 347 16.18 -4.29 -9.68
CA VAL A 347 16.02 -3.16 -8.77
C VAL A 347 15.12 -3.55 -7.60
N LEU A 348 15.59 -3.36 -6.37
CA LEU A 348 14.80 -3.49 -5.15
C LEU A 348 15.00 -2.24 -4.30
N LEU A 349 13.99 -1.39 -4.23
CA LEU A 349 14.01 -0.17 -3.40
C LEU A 349 12.85 -0.21 -2.40
N GLY A 350 13.17 -0.08 -1.12
CA GLY A 350 12.14 -0.13 -0.10
C GLY A 350 12.68 0.03 1.31
N CYS A 351 11.87 -0.35 2.28
CA CYS A 351 12.10 -0.03 3.68
C CYS A 351 12.42 -1.26 4.54
N GLY A 352 12.49 -1.04 5.86
CA GLY A 352 12.89 -2.03 6.85
C GLY A 352 14.17 -1.70 7.61
N TRP A 353 14.79 -0.56 7.26
CA TRP A 353 16.01 -0.10 7.89
C TRP A 353 15.82 0.11 9.41
N ARG A 354 16.78 -0.41 10.20
CA ARG A 354 16.77 -0.41 11.69
C ARG A 354 15.62 -1.15 12.38
N GLU A 355 14.78 -1.89 11.67
CA GLU A 355 13.88 -2.85 12.32
C GLU A 355 14.69 -4.05 12.82
N MET A 356 14.68 -4.24 14.14
CA MET A 356 15.46 -5.28 14.81
C MET A 356 14.55 -6.26 15.54
N MET A 357 14.89 -7.54 15.46
CA MET A 357 14.13 -8.60 16.11
C MET A 357 15.10 -9.58 16.79
N LYS A 358 14.85 -9.90 18.07
CA LYS A 358 15.71 -10.80 18.83
C LYS A 358 15.46 -12.27 18.52
N ASP A 359 14.19 -12.62 18.41
CA ASP A 359 13.75 -13.96 18.06
C ASP A 359 12.42 -13.87 17.30
N ASP A 360 12.35 -14.52 16.15
CA ASP A 360 11.14 -14.59 15.32
C ASP A 360 11.05 -15.94 14.57
N ARG A 361 11.68 -16.98 15.09
CA ARG A 361 11.69 -18.31 14.47
C ARG A 361 10.30 -18.91 14.30
N ALA A 362 9.36 -18.51 15.15
CA ALA A 362 7.97 -18.94 15.03
C ALA A 362 7.33 -18.54 13.68
N ASN A 363 7.69 -17.36 13.18
CA ASN A 363 7.19 -16.81 11.92
C ASN A 363 8.17 -17.00 10.75
N GLN A 364 9.50 -17.00 11.03
CA GLN A 364 10.55 -16.98 10.01
C GLN A 364 11.36 -18.30 9.91
N GLY A 365 10.90 -19.36 10.54
CA GLY A 365 11.53 -20.67 10.41
C GLY A 365 12.94 -20.79 11.06
N ASN A 366 13.61 -21.90 10.75
CA ASN A 366 14.91 -22.24 11.37
C ASN A 366 16.10 -21.51 10.76
N ASN A 367 15.99 -20.96 9.56
CA ASN A 367 17.04 -20.19 8.90
C ASN A 367 16.99 -18.69 9.23
N TYR A 368 16.13 -18.28 10.16
CA TYR A 368 16.09 -16.95 10.72
C TYR A 368 17.36 -16.64 11.54
N GLU A 369 17.97 -15.50 11.25
CA GLU A 369 19.10 -14.96 11.96
C GLU A 369 18.67 -13.75 12.84
N PRO A 370 18.86 -13.81 14.19
CA PRO A 370 18.56 -12.68 15.06
C PRO A 370 19.31 -11.40 14.66
N GLY A 371 18.63 -10.28 14.72
CA GLY A 371 19.22 -8.99 14.36
C GLY A 371 18.27 -8.17 13.49
N ARG A 372 18.61 -7.90 12.25
CA ARG A 372 17.72 -7.20 11.30
C ARG A 372 16.51 -8.08 10.98
N LYS A 373 15.31 -7.51 11.05
CA LYS A 373 14.06 -8.26 10.87
C LYS A 373 13.86 -8.75 9.43
N TYR A 374 14.16 -7.91 8.45
CA TYR A 374 13.82 -8.14 7.05
C TYR A 374 14.96 -8.68 6.19
N ILE A 375 16.17 -8.66 6.68
CA ILE A 375 17.34 -9.22 6.00
C ILE A 375 18.35 -9.74 7.03
N ALA A 376 18.87 -10.96 6.87
CA ALA A 376 19.86 -11.50 7.77
C ALA A 376 21.17 -10.67 7.75
N ASN A 377 21.84 -10.57 8.89
CA ASN A 377 23.09 -9.80 8.95
C ASN A 377 24.19 -10.41 8.08
N SER A 378 24.22 -11.74 7.97
CA SER A 378 25.14 -12.46 7.08
C SER A 378 24.86 -12.12 5.61
N ASP A 379 23.59 -12.15 5.18
CA ASP A 379 23.15 -11.82 3.82
C ASP A 379 23.47 -10.36 3.47
N TRP A 380 23.19 -9.43 4.40
CA TRP A 380 23.53 -8.00 4.24
C TRP A 380 25.03 -7.77 4.00
N LYS A 381 25.89 -8.44 4.80
CA LYS A 381 27.34 -8.33 4.63
C LYS A 381 27.80 -8.90 3.28
N ALA A 382 27.25 -10.05 2.89
CA ALA A 382 27.59 -10.68 1.62
C ALA A 382 27.20 -9.82 0.41
N LEU A 383 26.00 -9.20 0.44
CA LEU A 383 25.53 -8.29 -0.61
C LEU A 383 26.42 -7.04 -0.73
N LYS A 384 26.82 -6.45 0.41
CA LYS A 384 27.74 -5.27 0.40
C LYS A 384 29.16 -5.59 -0.02
N ALA A 385 29.60 -6.81 0.14
CA ALA A 385 30.95 -7.26 -0.27
C ALA A 385 30.98 -7.77 -1.72
N GLY A 386 29.82 -8.09 -2.30
CA GLY A 386 29.70 -8.55 -3.68
C GLY A 386 29.61 -7.42 -4.68
N ASP A 387 29.70 -7.76 -5.95
CA ASP A 387 29.64 -6.84 -7.09
C ASP A 387 28.33 -6.89 -7.88
N LYS A 388 27.45 -7.85 -7.56
CA LYS A 388 26.17 -8.03 -8.26
C LYS A 388 25.21 -6.89 -8.04
N TYR A 389 25.13 -6.37 -6.80
CA TYR A 389 24.28 -5.25 -6.43
C TYR A 389 25.11 -4.06 -5.97
N LEU A 390 24.78 -2.88 -6.46
CA LEU A 390 25.09 -1.64 -5.77
C LEU A 390 24.11 -1.52 -4.59
N VAL A 391 24.64 -1.62 -3.36
CA VAL A 391 23.84 -1.60 -2.13
C VAL A 391 23.91 -0.24 -1.47
N VAL A 392 22.78 0.41 -1.30
CA VAL A 392 22.67 1.72 -0.64
C VAL A 392 21.64 1.66 0.49
N GLU A 393 21.89 2.44 1.55
CA GLU A 393 20.98 2.54 2.69
C GLU A 393 20.85 3.98 3.17
N ARG A 394 19.81 4.28 3.95
CA ARG A 394 19.67 5.56 4.64
C ARG A 394 21.00 5.96 5.28
N THR A 395 21.53 7.10 4.90
CA THR A 395 22.84 7.59 5.29
C THR A 395 22.72 8.86 6.13
N LYS A 396 23.25 8.81 7.38
CA LYS A 396 23.18 9.93 8.30
C LYS A 396 23.79 11.21 7.71
N GLY A 397 23.01 12.29 7.74
CA GLY A 397 23.42 13.62 7.30
C GLY A 397 23.50 13.80 5.78
N ARG A 398 22.94 12.87 5.01
CA ARG A 398 22.81 12.99 3.55
C ARG A 398 21.33 12.97 3.15
N ASP A 399 20.94 13.82 2.24
CA ASP A 399 19.59 13.81 1.71
C ASP A 399 19.32 12.51 0.94
N GLY A 400 18.13 11.91 1.19
CA GLY A 400 17.77 10.62 0.61
C GLY A 400 17.71 10.64 -0.91
N ILE A 401 17.25 11.75 -1.48
CA ILE A 401 17.22 11.95 -2.94
C ILE A 401 18.63 11.94 -3.56
N ASP A 402 19.61 12.56 -2.92
CA ASP A 402 21.00 12.56 -3.42
C ASP A 402 21.58 11.16 -3.35
N VAL A 403 21.36 10.47 -2.22
CA VAL A 403 21.85 9.11 -2.01
C VAL A 403 21.31 8.14 -3.06
N ILE A 404 20.00 8.20 -3.37
CA ILE A 404 19.40 7.27 -4.34
C ILE A 404 19.76 7.62 -5.78
N ASN A 405 19.86 8.89 -6.12
CA ASN A 405 20.24 9.33 -7.47
C ASN A 405 21.70 8.96 -7.80
N GLU A 406 22.64 9.24 -6.89
CA GLU A 406 24.05 8.82 -7.04
C GLU A 406 24.18 7.30 -7.17
N ALA A 407 23.39 6.54 -6.38
CA ALA A 407 23.39 5.09 -6.46
C ALA A 407 22.85 4.59 -7.81
N ALA A 408 21.79 5.20 -8.35
CA ALA A 408 21.27 4.86 -9.67
C ALA A 408 22.30 5.14 -10.76
N ASP A 409 22.97 6.31 -10.73
CA ASP A 409 24.04 6.68 -11.68
C ASP A 409 25.21 5.69 -11.66
N GLN A 410 25.63 5.29 -10.44
CA GLN A 410 26.71 4.32 -10.28
C GLN A 410 26.31 2.92 -10.74
N ALA A 411 25.07 2.48 -10.44
CA ALA A 411 24.55 1.19 -10.88
C ALA A 411 24.51 1.10 -12.41
N ILE A 412 24.01 2.14 -13.08
CA ILE A 412 24.01 2.26 -14.55
C ILE A 412 25.43 2.21 -15.09
N LYS A 413 26.33 3.06 -14.59
CA LYS A 413 27.74 3.13 -15.04
C LYS A 413 28.48 1.82 -14.91
N ASN A 414 28.22 1.08 -13.84
CA ASN A 414 28.91 -0.18 -13.53
C ASN A 414 28.17 -1.42 -14.08
N ASN A 415 27.02 -1.24 -14.71
CA ASN A 415 26.14 -2.34 -15.12
C ASN A 415 25.80 -3.29 -13.94
N GLN A 416 25.48 -2.71 -12.78
CA GLN A 416 25.10 -3.41 -11.56
C GLN A 416 23.61 -3.30 -11.31
N ARG A 417 23.06 -4.26 -10.59
CA ARG A 417 21.73 -4.19 -10.00
C ARG A 417 21.70 -3.20 -8.85
N LEU A 418 20.52 -2.66 -8.52
CA LEU A 418 20.38 -1.66 -7.46
C LEU A 418 19.55 -2.22 -6.30
N PHE A 419 20.11 -2.18 -5.08
CA PHE A 419 19.40 -2.48 -3.85
C PHE A 419 19.47 -1.30 -2.89
N GLY A 420 18.32 -0.67 -2.60
CA GLY A 420 18.18 0.45 -1.66
C GLY A 420 17.34 0.09 -0.45
N PHE A 421 17.86 0.35 0.76
CA PHE A 421 17.27 -0.04 2.04
C PHE A 421 17.08 1.18 2.96
N PHE A 422 15.88 1.72 3.00
CA PHE A 422 15.52 2.98 3.64
C PHE A 422 14.52 2.79 4.79
N GLY A 423 13.99 3.90 5.30
CA GLY A 423 12.91 3.94 6.26
C GLY A 423 13.28 4.52 7.62
N VAL A 424 12.31 4.49 8.51
CA VAL A 424 12.40 4.94 9.90
C VAL A 424 12.19 3.77 10.85
N LYS A 425 12.15 4.02 12.17
CA LYS A 425 12.02 2.98 13.20
C LYS A 425 10.86 2.01 12.98
N ALA A 426 9.77 2.42 12.38
CA ALA A 426 8.65 1.53 12.07
C ALA A 426 8.84 0.72 10.78
N GLY A 427 10.05 0.74 10.19
CA GLY A 427 10.40 -0.04 9.02
C GLY A 427 9.78 0.46 7.71
N ARG A 428 9.24 1.68 7.65
CA ARG A 428 8.60 2.31 6.49
C ARG A 428 9.12 3.71 6.23
N LEU A 429 8.75 4.32 5.12
CA LEU A 429 9.01 5.75 4.89
C LEU A 429 8.27 6.62 5.92
N PRO A 430 8.73 7.85 6.19
CA PRO A 430 7.94 8.81 6.93
C PRO A 430 6.59 9.04 6.27
N TYR A 431 5.50 9.01 7.05
CA TYR A 431 4.19 9.34 6.53
C TYR A 431 4.07 10.80 6.14
N GLN A 432 3.65 11.03 4.92
CA GLN A 432 3.09 12.30 4.53
C GLN A 432 1.67 12.41 5.10
N THR A 433 1.34 13.49 5.80
CA THR A 433 -0.02 13.78 6.26
C THR A 433 -0.81 14.51 5.17
N ALA A 434 -2.12 14.64 5.30
CA ALA A 434 -2.97 15.31 4.32
C ALA A 434 -2.46 16.73 3.96
N ASP A 435 -1.96 17.46 4.95
CA ASP A 435 -1.35 18.80 4.79
C ASP A 435 0.10 18.79 4.28
N GLY A 436 0.71 17.64 4.07
CA GLY A 436 2.08 17.48 3.60
C GLY A 436 3.18 17.76 4.63
N ASN A 437 2.83 17.94 5.92
CA ASN A 437 3.78 18.37 6.94
C ASN A 437 4.55 17.24 7.63
N TYR A 438 4.37 15.98 7.26
CA TYR A 438 4.99 14.82 7.90
C TYR A 438 4.81 14.80 9.43
N ASN A 439 3.65 15.24 9.91
CA ASN A 439 3.30 15.27 11.32
C ASN A 439 2.13 14.31 11.59
N PRO A 440 2.38 13.00 11.68
CA PRO A 440 1.35 11.98 11.77
C PRO A 440 0.44 12.19 12.96
N THR A 441 -0.84 11.99 12.74
CA THR A 441 -1.87 12.14 13.75
C THR A 441 -2.28 10.80 14.34
N ARG A 442 -2.89 10.85 15.51
CA ARG A 442 -3.38 9.66 16.18
C ARG A 442 -4.59 9.09 15.45
N GLY A 443 -4.54 7.79 15.22
CA GLY A 443 -5.69 6.95 14.92
C GLY A 443 -6.07 6.09 16.14
N ASN A 444 -6.30 4.80 15.94
CA ASN A 444 -6.58 3.84 17.02
C ASN A 444 -5.30 3.38 17.77
N SER A 445 -4.12 3.71 17.28
CA SER A 445 -2.82 3.38 17.89
C SER A 445 -1.98 4.62 18.20
N GLU A 446 -0.79 4.40 18.75
CA GLU A 446 0.18 5.47 19.02
C GLU A 446 0.67 6.14 17.74
N VAL A 447 1.12 7.37 17.86
CA VAL A 447 1.59 8.22 16.76
C VAL A 447 3.10 8.03 16.57
N ASP A 448 3.52 7.73 15.37
CA ASP A 448 4.92 7.85 14.97
C ASP A 448 5.30 9.34 14.88
N ARG A 449 6.46 9.68 15.39
CA ARG A 449 7.01 11.03 15.28
C ARG A 449 8.31 10.99 14.51
N TYR A 450 8.45 11.91 13.58
CA TYR A 450 9.63 11.99 12.73
C TYR A 450 10.49 13.19 13.12
N SER A 451 11.80 12.97 13.20
CA SER A 451 12.78 14.03 13.23
C SER A 451 12.98 14.61 11.83
N LYS A 452 13.61 15.79 11.73
CA LYS A 452 14.01 16.34 10.42
C LYS A 452 14.89 15.36 9.64
N ALA A 453 15.81 14.67 10.31
CA ALA A 453 16.65 13.65 9.72
C ALA A 453 15.85 12.44 9.22
N ASP A 454 14.78 12.04 9.91
CA ASP A 454 13.91 10.97 9.42
C ASP A 454 13.26 11.33 8.08
N ILE A 455 12.95 12.59 7.88
CA ILE A 455 12.31 13.09 6.64
C ILE A 455 13.36 13.30 5.54
N SER A 456 14.48 14.01 5.84
CA SER A 456 15.45 14.39 4.81
C SER A 456 16.39 13.26 4.39
N GLU A 457 16.73 12.32 5.29
CA GLU A 457 17.64 11.21 5.01
C GLU A 457 16.97 10.02 4.29
N ASN A 458 15.68 10.07 4.03
CA ASN A 458 14.94 9.09 3.26
C ASN A 458 14.47 9.69 1.94
N PRO A 459 14.59 8.96 0.81
CA PRO A 459 13.91 9.34 -0.41
C PRO A 459 12.41 9.15 -0.27
N THR A 460 11.62 9.89 -1.04
CA THR A 460 10.19 9.67 -1.21
C THR A 460 9.93 8.46 -2.13
N LEU A 461 8.68 7.96 -2.14
CA LEU A 461 8.30 6.90 -3.06
C LEU A 461 8.48 7.31 -4.52
N ALA A 462 8.16 8.55 -4.87
CA ALA A 462 8.34 9.10 -6.22
C ALA A 462 9.82 9.17 -6.63
N GLU A 463 10.71 9.58 -5.74
CA GLU A 463 12.15 9.63 -5.99
C GLU A 463 12.75 8.24 -6.17
N MET A 464 12.34 7.26 -5.36
CA MET A 464 12.72 5.86 -5.55
C MET A 464 12.20 5.31 -6.87
N THR A 465 10.97 5.65 -7.26
CA THR A 465 10.36 5.23 -8.53
C THR A 465 11.13 5.78 -9.72
N SER A 466 11.48 7.07 -9.69
CA SER A 466 12.30 7.71 -10.74
C SER A 466 13.68 7.07 -10.86
N ALA A 467 14.34 6.77 -9.75
CA ALA A 467 15.64 6.10 -9.75
C ALA A 467 15.54 4.66 -10.30
N ALA A 468 14.48 3.93 -9.94
CA ALA A 468 14.23 2.58 -10.47
C ALA A 468 14.02 2.58 -11.98
N LEU A 469 13.19 3.49 -12.50
CA LEU A 469 12.92 3.63 -13.93
C LEU A 469 14.21 3.91 -14.73
N ARG A 470 15.09 4.80 -14.22
CA ARG A 470 16.39 5.11 -14.85
C ARG A 470 17.32 3.89 -14.95
N VAL A 471 17.33 3.02 -13.94
CA VAL A 471 18.12 1.79 -13.98
C VAL A 471 17.50 0.76 -14.91
N LEU A 472 16.17 0.59 -14.87
CA LEU A 472 15.46 -0.43 -15.65
C LEU A 472 15.42 -0.11 -17.14
N GLU A 473 15.33 1.16 -17.54
CA GLU A 473 15.30 1.61 -18.95
C GLU A 473 16.58 1.28 -19.73
N THR A 474 17.67 0.99 -19.02
CA THR A 474 18.93 0.54 -19.67
C THR A 474 18.81 -0.81 -20.35
N ASN A 475 17.78 -1.59 -20.03
CA ASN A 475 17.51 -2.85 -20.72
C ASN A 475 16.62 -2.61 -21.96
N GLU A 476 17.21 -2.77 -23.14
CA GLU A 476 16.52 -2.55 -24.42
C GLU A 476 15.31 -3.48 -24.63
N ARG A 477 15.25 -4.64 -23.99
CA ARG A 477 14.07 -5.53 -24.05
C ARG A 477 12.89 -4.99 -23.27
N GLY A 478 13.13 -4.12 -22.29
CA GLY A 478 12.13 -3.54 -21.39
C GLY A 478 12.12 -4.20 -20.02
N PHE A 479 11.05 -3.94 -19.26
CA PHE A 479 11.00 -4.34 -17.86
C PHE A 479 9.59 -4.60 -17.35
N TYR A 480 9.54 -5.31 -16.22
CA TYR A 480 8.42 -5.34 -15.28
C TYR A 480 8.76 -4.50 -14.06
N LEU A 481 7.90 -3.56 -13.68
CA LEU A 481 8.06 -2.74 -12.49
C LEU A 481 6.78 -2.79 -11.65
N MET A 482 6.91 -3.14 -10.37
CA MET A 482 5.85 -2.92 -9.37
C MET A 482 6.27 -1.77 -8.45
N VAL A 483 5.35 -0.82 -8.26
CA VAL A 483 5.46 0.28 -7.29
C VAL A 483 4.33 0.17 -6.28
N GLU A 484 4.63 0.31 -4.99
CA GLU A 484 3.65 0.17 -3.91
C GLU A 484 3.63 1.39 -3.00
N ALA A 485 2.46 2.03 -2.91
CA ALA A 485 2.12 2.97 -1.86
C ALA A 485 1.51 2.20 -0.66
N GLY A 486 2.37 1.51 0.10
CA GLY A 486 1.97 0.58 1.17
C GLY A 486 1.53 1.27 2.46
N ASP A 487 1.78 2.57 2.59
CA ASP A 487 1.44 3.33 3.79
C ASP A 487 -0.06 3.62 3.89
N VAL A 488 -0.82 3.52 2.81
CA VAL A 488 -2.29 3.68 2.82
C VAL A 488 -2.92 2.60 3.71
N ASP A 489 -2.50 1.33 3.56
CA ASP A 489 -2.94 0.21 4.40
C ASP A 489 -2.62 0.46 5.88
N LYS A 490 -1.41 0.94 6.19
CA LYS A 490 -1.01 1.21 7.57
C LYS A 490 -1.85 2.31 8.21
N ALA A 491 -2.17 3.35 7.47
CA ALA A 491 -3.05 4.42 7.93
C ALA A 491 -4.50 3.91 8.13
N ASN A 492 -5.00 3.12 7.19
CA ASN A 492 -6.35 2.57 7.22
C ASN A 492 -6.54 1.56 8.36
N HIS A 493 -5.57 0.68 8.63
CA HIS A 493 -5.56 -0.17 9.83
C HIS A 493 -5.63 0.61 11.15
N GLN A 494 -5.15 1.86 11.14
CA GLN A 494 -5.21 2.75 12.29
C GLN A 494 -6.48 3.59 12.34
N ASN A 495 -7.42 3.44 11.39
CA ASN A 495 -8.58 4.32 11.23
C ASN A 495 -8.18 5.80 11.18
N ASN A 496 -7.14 6.10 10.41
CA ASN A 496 -6.48 7.39 10.35
C ASN A 496 -6.59 7.97 8.93
N ILE A 497 -7.66 8.73 8.70
CA ILE A 497 -7.95 9.28 7.37
C ILE A 497 -6.99 10.43 6.99
N ASP A 498 -6.49 11.19 7.95
CA ASP A 498 -5.48 12.25 7.70
C ASP A 498 -4.20 11.64 7.10
N ASN A 499 -3.67 10.60 7.73
CA ASN A 499 -2.49 9.89 7.21
C ASN A 499 -2.80 9.10 5.92
N ALA A 500 -4.01 8.53 5.78
CA ALA A 500 -4.41 7.81 4.58
C ALA A 500 -4.44 8.74 3.36
N ILE A 501 -4.99 9.95 3.49
CA ILE A 501 -4.98 10.98 2.45
C ILE A 501 -3.53 11.33 2.07
N GLY A 502 -2.65 11.57 3.04
CA GLY A 502 -1.24 11.85 2.78
C GLY A 502 -0.51 10.69 2.07
N ALA A 503 -0.82 9.45 2.44
CA ALA A 503 -0.26 8.26 1.79
C ALA A 503 -0.76 8.10 0.35
N VAL A 504 -2.04 8.42 0.07
CA VAL A 504 -2.57 8.46 -1.31
C VAL A 504 -1.82 9.51 -2.13
N PHE A 505 -1.51 10.69 -1.56
CA PHE A 505 -0.72 11.70 -2.25
C PHE A 505 0.70 11.22 -2.58
N SER A 506 1.32 10.46 -1.69
CA SER A 506 2.64 9.86 -1.96
C SER A 506 2.58 8.89 -3.15
N GLY A 507 1.53 8.08 -3.25
CA GLY A 507 1.30 7.19 -4.40
C GLY A 507 0.96 7.96 -5.69
N ASP A 508 0.20 9.05 -5.59
CA ASP A 508 -0.11 9.94 -6.72
C ASP A 508 1.15 10.63 -7.27
N ASP A 509 2.09 11.00 -6.39
CA ASP A 509 3.38 11.55 -6.81
C ASP A 509 4.26 10.49 -7.49
N ALA A 510 4.20 9.23 -7.04
CA ALA A 510 4.85 8.12 -7.74
C ALA A 510 4.20 7.86 -9.13
N PHE A 511 2.88 7.96 -9.24
CA PHE A 511 2.19 7.91 -10.55
C PHE A 511 2.69 9.00 -11.50
N LYS A 512 2.83 10.25 -11.02
CA LYS A 512 3.38 11.36 -11.82
C LYS A 512 4.79 11.05 -12.31
N ALA A 513 5.64 10.51 -11.44
CA ALA A 513 7.00 10.12 -11.83
C ALA A 513 7.01 9.04 -12.94
N ILE A 514 6.07 8.08 -12.88
CA ILE A 514 5.91 7.07 -13.94
C ILE A 514 5.47 7.74 -15.26
N VAL A 515 4.43 8.57 -15.21
CA VAL A 515 3.89 9.24 -16.40
C VAL A 515 4.92 10.17 -17.05
N GLU A 516 5.63 10.95 -16.26
CA GLU A 516 6.72 11.83 -16.75
C GLU A 516 7.80 10.99 -17.46
N TRP A 517 8.14 9.84 -16.89
CA TRP A 517 9.08 8.92 -17.54
C TRP A 517 8.51 8.37 -18.86
N VAL A 518 7.24 7.92 -18.89
CA VAL A 518 6.59 7.41 -20.11
C VAL A 518 6.58 8.47 -21.21
N GLU A 519 6.17 9.70 -20.88
CA GLU A 519 6.07 10.81 -21.85
C GLU A 519 7.45 11.24 -22.39
N LYS A 520 8.51 11.10 -21.60
CA LYS A 520 9.87 11.53 -21.96
C LYS A 520 10.70 10.44 -22.63
N ASN A 521 10.63 9.22 -22.12
CA ASN A 521 11.57 8.14 -22.43
C ASN A 521 10.90 6.95 -23.15
N SER A 522 9.55 6.92 -23.25
CA SER A 522 8.76 5.85 -23.84
C SER A 522 7.49 6.41 -24.51
N ASN A 523 6.44 5.63 -24.59
CA ASN A 523 5.10 6.02 -25.02
C ASN A 523 4.08 4.98 -24.58
N TRP A 524 2.78 5.27 -24.74
CA TRP A 524 1.70 4.36 -24.36
C TRP A 524 1.46 3.19 -25.32
N GLU A 525 2.09 3.19 -26.48
CA GLU A 525 2.11 2.01 -27.37
C GLU A 525 3.06 0.95 -26.84
N GLU A 526 4.21 1.35 -26.30
CA GLU A 526 5.23 0.45 -25.74
C GLU A 526 5.08 0.19 -24.23
N THR A 527 4.35 1.03 -23.51
CA THR A 527 4.19 0.92 -22.06
C THR A 527 2.74 0.69 -21.67
N GLN A 528 2.55 -0.19 -20.70
CA GLN A 528 1.27 -0.45 -20.04
C GLN A 528 1.43 -0.17 -18.55
N LEU A 529 0.50 0.59 -17.99
CA LEU A 529 0.38 0.85 -16.55
C LEU A 529 -1.01 0.46 -16.07
N ILE A 530 -1.06 -0.36 -15.02
CA ILE A 530 -2.29 -0.62 -14.27
C ILE A 530 -2.12 -0.08 -12.86
N VAL A 531 -3.08 0.73 -12.42
CA VAL A 531 -3.18 1.29 -11.06
C VAL A 531 -4.37 0.66 -10.37
N THR A 532 -4.16 0.11 -9.18
CA THR A 532 -5.21 -0.53 -8.40
C THR A 532 -4.90 -0.52 -6.90
N ALA A 533 -5.84 -0.98 -6.09
CA ALA A 533 -5.59 -1.40 -4.72
C ALA A 533 -5.57 -2.93 -4.63
N ASP A 534 -4.91 -3.47 -3.64
CA ASP A 534 -4.92 -4.90 -3.36
C ASP A 534 -6.18 -5.33 -2.59
N HIS A 535 -6.69 -4.49 -1.68
CA HIS A 535 -7.97 -4.60 -0.95
C HIS A 535 -8.41 -3.23 -0.42
N GLY A 536 -9.53 -3.16 0.27
CA GLY A 536 -10.01 -1.98 0.99
C GLY A 536 -10.11 -2.20 2.50
N HIS A 537 -10.45 -1.14 3.27
CA HIS A 537 -10.57 -1.13 4.73
C HIS A 537 -11.94 -0.73 5.26
N LEU A 538 -12.92 -0.56 4.40
CA LEU A 538 -14.28 -0.20 4.77
C LEU A 538 -14.40 1.18 5.43
N PHE A 539 -13.69 2.17 4.88
CA PHE A 539 -13.94 3.56 5.17
C PHE A 539 -15.18 4.05 4.40
N PHE A 540 -16.04 4.82 5.07
CA PHE A 540 -17.19 5.49 4.46
C PHE A 540 -17.11 6.99 4.69
N MET A 541 -17.17 7.76 3.61
CA MET A 541 -17.26 9.22 3.65
C MET A 541 -18.73 9.63 3.68
N ASP A 542 -19.25 9.97 4.88
CA ASP A 542 -20.65 10.31 5.08
C ASP A 542 -20.99 11.77 4.74
N ASP A 543 -20.04 12.68 4.90
CA ASP A 543 -20.17 14.11 4.57
C ASP A 543 -18.88 14.65 3.95
N VAL A 544 -18.96 14.95 2.67
CA VAL A 544 -17.87 15.53 1.87
C VAL A 544 -17.35 16.86 2.42
N ASN A 545 -18.17 17.60 3.19
CA ASN A 545 -17.80 18.90 3.73
C ASN A 545 -16.69 18.84 4.79
N ALA A 546 -16.44 17.67 5.36
CA ALA A 546 -15.30 17.45 6.24
C ALA A 546 -13.96 17.57 5.48
N PHE A 547 -13.94 17.13 4.23
CA PHE A 547 -12.72 17.02 3.42
C PHE A 547 -12.45 18.29 2.59
N ASN A 548 -13.47 19.05 2.21
CA ASN A 548 -13.31 20.32 1.50
C ASN A 548 -13.21 21.54 2.46
N GLY A 549 -13.04 21.32 3.75
CA GLY A 549 -12.87 22.36 4.77
C GLY A 549 -14.12 23.17 5.12
N LYS A 550 -15.29 22.82 4.60
CA LYS A 550 -16.56 23.52 4.94
C LYS A 550 -17.11 23.11 6.30
N LEU A 551 -17.02 21.83 6.67
CA LEU A 551 -17.38 21.38 8.01
C LEU A 551 -16.29 21.81 9.00
N LYS A 552 -16.69 22.49 10.06
CA LYS A 552 -15.75 22.96 11.09
C LYS A 552 -15.76 22.05 12.31
N PRO A 553 -14.60 21.80 12.94
CA PRO A 553 -14.53 21.09 14.20
C PRO A 553 -15.21 21.90 15.31
N ILE A 554 -15.64 21.21 16.36
CA ILE A 554 -16.15 21.84 17.58
C ILE A 554 -15.04 22.77 18.13
N PRO A 555 -15.37 24.02 18.49
CA PRO A 555 -14.38 24.93 19.06
C PRO A 555 -13.67 24.35 20.28
N GLU A 556 -12.36 24.60 20.40
CA GLU A 556 -11.50 23.97 21.42
C GLU A 556 -12.03 24.10 22.85
N ALA A 557 -12.61 25.28 23.19
CA ALA A 557 -13.19 25.52 24.52
C ALA A 557 -14.39 24.61 24.81
N GLU A 558 -15.29 24.46 23.83
CA GLU A 558 -16.45 23.57 23.91
C GLU A 558 -16.04 22.11 23.93
N PHE A 559 -15.06 21.76 23.12
CA PHE A 559 -14.56 20.39 23.04
C PHE A 559 -13.89 19.95 24.35
N LYS A 560 -13.13 20.82 25.03
CA LYS A 560 -12.57 20.53 26.37
C LYS A 560 -13.66 20.18 27.37
N VAL A 561 -14.76 20.92 27.38
CA VAL A 561 -15.90 20.66 28.27
C VAL A 561 -16.56 19.32 27.93
N LEU A 562 -16.80 19.05 26.64
CA LEU A 562 -17.36 17.79 26.18
C LEU A 562 -16.46 16.60 26.56
N ARG A 563 -15.16 16.71 26.32
CA ARG A 563 -14.15 15.70 26.65
C ARG A 563 -14.14 15.38 28.15
N ALA A 564 -14.17 16.40 29.02
CA ALA A 564 -14.23 16.21 30.47
C ALA A 564 -15.50 15.45 30.88
N LYS A 565 -16.67 15.80 30.33
CA LYS A 565 -17.93 15.09 30.58
C LYS A 565 -17.87 13.62 30.13
N LEU A 566 -17.31 13.34 28.97
CA LEU A 566 -17.17 11.97 28.45
C LEU A 566 -16.20 11.13 29.30
N GLN A 567 -15.09 11.72 29.76
CA GLN A 567 -14.16 11.05 30.67
C GLN A 567 -14.83 10.70 32.00
N ALA A 568 -15.53 11.64 32.60
CA ALA A 568 -16.28 11.41 33.83
C ALA A 568 -17.33 10.29 33.67
N ALA A 569 -18.06 10.27 32.54
CA ALA A 569 -19.03 9.21 32.24
C ALA A 569 -18.36 7.83 32.04
N LYS A 570 -17.20 7.77 31.37
CA LYS A 570 -16.40 6.53 31.20
C LYS A 570 -15.90 6.01 32.56
N GLU A 571 -15.43 6.89 33.43
CA GLU A 571 -15.00 6.52 34.80
C GLU A 571 -16.16 6.01 35.66
N ALA A 572 -17.31 6.68 35.62
CA ALA A 572 -18.51 6.24 36.32
C ALA A 572 -18.96 4.85 35.86
N LYS A 573 -18.95 4.59 34.53
CA LYS A 573 -19.26 3.29 33.94
C LYS A 573 -18.26 2.21 34.39
N ARG A 574 -16.96 2.52 34.42
CA ARG A 574 -15.91 1.60 34.90
C ARG A 574 -16.09 1.27 36.38
N LYS A 575 -16.37 2.26 37.23
CA LYS A 575 -16.64 2.05 38.66
C LYS A 575 -17.86 1.17 38.87
N LYS A 576 -18.95 1.42 38.12
CA LYS A 576 -20.17 0.60 38.16
C LYS A 576 -19.92 -0.87 37.72
N ALA A 577 -19.16 -1.06 36.65
CA ALA A 577 -18.79 -2.40 36.17
C ALA A 577 -17.89 -3.16 37.16
N ALA A 578 -16.92 -2.47 37.78
CA ALA A 578 -16.06 -3.03 38.81
C ALA A 578 -16.85 -3.44 40.06
N ALA A 579 -17.78 -2.60 40.51
CA ALA A 579 -18.68 -2.91 41.63
C ALA A 579 -19.57 -4.13 41.32
N ALA A 580 -20.15 -4.19 40.11
CA ALA A 580 -20.96 -5.35 39.68
C ALA A 580 -20.14 -6.65 39.59
N LYS A 581 -18.88 -6.57 39.12
CA LYS A 581 -17.96 -7.72 39.09
C LYS A 581 -17.62 -8.20 40.50
N LYS A 582 -17.36 -7.28 41.44
CA LYS A 582 -17.08 -7.59 42.83
C LYS A 582 -18.28 -8.24 43.50
N ALA A 583 -19.49 -7.72 43.34
CA ALA A 583 -20.74 -8.30 43.86
C ALA A 583 -20.99 -9.72 43.30
N LYS A 584 -20.74 -9.95 42.00
CA LYS A 584 -20.83 -11.31 41.42
C LYS A 584 -19.81 -12.30 42.02
N GLN A 585 -18.59 -11.81 42.31
CA GLN A 585 -17.56 -12.65 42.96
C GLN A 585 -17.90 -12.97 44.41
N GLU A 586 -18.45 -12.05 45.16
CA GLU A 586 -18.91 -12.24 46.54
C GLU A 586 -20.08 -13.20 46.59
N ALA A 587 -21.09 -13.04 45.73
CA ALA A 587 -22.21 -13.97 45.62
C ALA A 587 -21.77 -15.39 45.19
N ALA A 588 -20.74 -15.51 44.34
CA ALA A 588 -20.18 -16.81 43.99
C ALA A 588 -19.44 -17.49 45.16
N LYS A 589 -18.72 -16.70 45.97
CA LYS A 589 -18.05 -17.19 47.19
C LYS A 589 -19.06 -17.66 48.25
N GLU A 590 -20.13 -16.92 48.45
CA GLU A 590 -21.22 -17.32 49.39
C GLU A 590 -21.92 -18.59 48.94
N LYS A 591 -22.22 -18.73 47.64
CA LYS A 591 -22.76 -19.98 47.08
C LYS A 591 -21.80 -21.17 47.23
N ALA A 592 -20.50 -20.97 47.10
CA ALA A 592 -19.51 -22.03 47.30
C ALA A 592 -19.37 -22.43 48.77
N ALA A 593 -19.43 -21.44 49.70
CA ALA A 593 -19.43 -21.68 51.15
C ALA A 593 -20.70 -22.43 51.62
N GLY A 594 -21.88 -22.03 51.11
CA GLY A 594 -23.14 -22.69 51.42
C GLY A 594 -23.22 -24.14 50.90
N LYS A 595 -22.61 -24.47 49.76
CA LYS A 595 -22.49 -25.84 49.29
C LYS A 595 -21.55 -26.70 50.15
N LYS A 596 -20.47 -26.15 50.69
CA LYS A 596 -19.58 -26.86 51.62
C LYS A 596 -20.25 -27.18 52.96
N ALA A 597 -21.08 -26.26 53.45
CA ALA A 597 -21.83 -26.48 54.71
C ALA A 597 -23.01 -27.47 54.59
N ALA A 598 -23.50 -27.72 53.36
CA ALA A 598 -24.58 -28.68 53.12
C ALA A 598 -24.08 -30.11 52.83
N THR A 599 -22.76 -30.32 52.74
CA THR A 599 -22.11 -31.62 52.47
C THR A 599 -21.24 -32.11 53.64
N SER A 600 -21.19 -31.38 54.76
CA SER A 600 -20.68 -31.81 56.08
C SER A 600 -21.85 -32.08 57.03
#